data_35c5fff00e09b037461bc7d1509d2f39
#
_entry.id   35c5fff00e09b037461bc7d1509d2f39
#
_cell.length_a   1.000
_cell.length_b   1.000
_cell.length_c   1.000
_cell.angle_alpha   90.00
_cell.angle_beta   90.00
_cell.angle_gamma   90.00
#
_symmetry.space_group_name_H-M   'P 1'
#
loop_
_entity.id
_entity.type
_entity.pdbx_description
1 polymer ?
#
loop_
_entity_poly.entity_id
_entity_poly.type
_entity_poly.pdbx_seq_one_letter_code
_entity_poly.pdbx_strand_id
1 'polypeptide(L)'
;ICAITAAMPSGTGLTRFAEKFPERFFDVGIAEEHAIGMAAGMAAQGLVPVAAIYSTFLQRAYDQIVHDIAIEGLHVVLCVDRAGIVGADGATHNGVLDIAFLRSIPGVKIFCPSDFAELRVMLSRAIYRETGPVAIRYPRGSEGAYRRELSAQPLVCVHEQSGSEVTIVTHGIMVNQAIDAAEILMHEGIRA
;
A
#
# COMPACT_ATOMS: atom_id res chain seq x y z
N ILE A 1 -7.43 11.73 12.52
CA ILE A 1 -6.52 11.31 11.45
C ILE A 1 -5.51 12.43 11.22
N CYS A 2 -4.23 12.08 11.15
CA CYS A 2 -3.13 12.96 10.77
C CYS A 2 -2.42 12.37 9.55
N ALA A 3 -1.89 13.21 8.66
CA ALA A 3 -1.11 12.78 7.52
C ALA A 3 0.34 13.21 7.66
N ILE A 4 1.25 12.30 7.39
CA ILE A 4 2.70 12.53 7.52
C ILE A 4 3.36 12.15 6.20
N THR A 5 4.34 12.92 5.76
CA THR A 5 5.20 12.59 4.63
C THR A 5 6.63 13.07 4.88
N ALA A 6 7.56 12.63 4.05
CA ALA A 6 8.97 12.99 4.13
C ALA A 6 9.42 13.65 2.82
N ALA A 7 9.15 14.95 2.68
CA ALA A 7 9.43 15.78 1.49
C ALA A 7 8.71 15.35 0.20
N MET A 8 7.56 14.67 0.33
CA MET A 8 6.83 14.10 -0.83
C MET A 8 5.34 14.51 -0.88
N PRO A 9 4.92 15.73 -0.50
CA PRO A 9 3.49 16.07 -0.37
C PRO A 9 2.72 15.97 -1.68
N SER A 10 3.28 16.44 -2.79
CA SER A 10 2.64 16.35 -4.11
C SER A 10 2.69 14.93 -4.67
N GLY A 11 3.82 14.27 -4.52
CA GLY A 11 4.03 12.93 -5.05
C GLY A 11 3.15 11.87 -4.41
N THR A 12 2.83 12.01 -3.13
CA THR A 12 1.93 11.12 -2.36
C THR A 12 0.46 11.59 -2.39
N GLY A 13 0.15 12.67 -3.13
CA GLY A 13 -1.22 13.19 -3.25
C GLY A 13 -1.75 13.91 -2.03
N LEU A 14 -0.90 14.28 -1.07
CA LEU A 14 -1.30 14.91 0.20
C LEU A 14 -1.51 16.43 0.12
N THR A 15 -1.19 17.09 -1.01
CA THR A 15 -1.33 18.55 -1.16
C THR A 15 -2.73 19.05 -0.77
N ARG A 16 -3.78 18.41 -1.28
CA ARG A 16 -5.17 18.80 -0.94
C ARG A 16 -5.53 18.56 0.51
N PHE A 17 -4.93 17.56 1.15
CA PHE A 17 -5.12 17.32 2.58
C PHE A 17 -4.43 18.41 3.40
N ALA A 18 -3.20 18.77 3.04
CA ALA A 18 -2.43 19.84 3.67
C ALA A 18 -3.14 21.20 3.59
N GLU A 19 -3.71 21.53 2.42
CA GLU A 19 -4.49 22.77 2.24
C GLU A 19 -5.76 22.80 3.11
N LYS A 20 -6.45 21.67 3.22
CA LYS A 20 -7.73 21.59 3.94
C LYS A 20 -7.58 21.42 5.44
N PHE A 21 -6.52 20.75 5.89
CA PHE A 21 -6.27 20.39 7.29
C PHE A 21 -4.82 20.65 7.68
N PRO A 22 -4.33 21.91 7.61
CA PRO A 22 -2.92 22.22 7.83
C PRO A 22 -2.42 21.80 9.22
N GLU A 23 -3.28 21.83 10.23
CA GLU A 23 -2.96 21.43 11.61
C GLU A 23 -2.85 19.91 11.81
N ARG A 24 -3.17 19.12 10.78
CA ARG A 24 -3.12 17.65 10.79
C ARG A 24 -2.17 17.09 9.73
N PHE A 25 -1.44 17.96 9.07
CA PHE A 25 -0.47 17.58 8.05
C PHE A 25 0.94 17.92 8.52
N PHE A 26 1.84 16.96 8.35
CA PHE A 26 3.24 17.06 8.77
C PHE A 26 4.16 16.60 7.64
N ASP A 27 4.96 17.51 7.13
CA ASP A 27 6.08 17.20 6.25
C ASP A 27 7.36 17.33 7.06
N VAL A 28 8.02 16.22 7.31
CA VAL A 28 9.22 16.16 8.15
C VAL A 28 10.52 16.40 7.37
N GLY A 29 10.41 16.72 6.08
CA GLY A 29 11.59 16.79 5.21
C GLY A 29 12.08 15.37 4.85
N ILE A 30 13.34 15.28 4.37
CA ILE A 30 13.94 13.98 4.00
C ILE A 30 14.42 13.28 5.29
N ALA A 31 13.46 12.76 6.06
CA ALA A 31 13.69 12.13 7.35
C ALA A 31 12.62 11.05 7.61
N GLU A 32 12.67 9.95 6.85
CA GLU A 32 11.69 8.88 6.89
C GLU A 32 11.62 8.21 8.26
N GLU A 33 12.77 8.04 8.93
CA GLU A 33 12.84 7.50 10.29
C GLU A 33 12.06 8.39 11.28
N HIS A 34 12.22 9.71 11.15
CA HIS A 34 11.48 10.66 11.98
C HIS A 34 9.97 10.63 11.67
N ALA A 35 9.58 10.50 10.40
CA ALA A 35 8.17 10.36 10.01
C ALA A 35 7.51 9.17 10.72
N ILE A 36 8.20 8.04 10.77
CA ILE A 36 7.66 6.81 11.38
C ILE A 36 7.67 6.90 12.90
N GLY A 37 8.75 7.40 13.52
CA GLY A 37 8.77 7.64 14.97
C GLY A 37 7.71 8.65 15.43
N MET A 38 7.48 9.73 14.66
CA MET A 38 6.38 10.68 14.90
C MET A 38 5.02 9.98 14.80
N ALA A 39 4.81 9.14 13.77
CA ALA A 39 3.58 8.37 13.62
C ALA A 39 3.34 7.45 14.84
N ALA A 40 4.38 6.77 15.32
CA ALA A 40 4.30 5.94 16.52
C ALA A 40 3.88 6.76 17.75
N GLY A 41 4.52 7.91 17.98
CA GLY A 41 4.16 8.81 19.08
C GLY A 41 2.72 9.31 19.00
N MET A 42 2.22 9.65 17.81
CA MET A 42 0.82 10.04 17.59
C MET A 42 -0.14 8.89 17.88
N ALA A 43 0.18 7.67 17.40
CA ALA A 43 -0.64 6.49 17.63
C ALA A 43 -0.71 6.13 19.11
N ALA A 44 0.39 6.24 19.86
CA ALA A 44 0.44 6.04 21.30
C ALA A 44 -0.46 7.01 22.08
N GLN A 45 -0.76 8.18 21.51
CA GLN A 45 -1.70 9.17 22.07
C GLN A 45 -3.14 9.01 21.54
N GLY A 46 -3.45 7.90 20.85
CA GLY A 46 -4.80 7.61 20.37
C GLY A 46 -5.18 8.31 19.05
N LEU A 47 -4.23 8.92 18.35
CA LEU A 47 -4.46 9.44 17.00
C LEU A 47 -4.35 8.30 15.97
N VAL A 48 -4.85 8.56 14.76
CA VAL A 48 -4.70 7.65 13.62
C VAL A 48 -3.77 8.32 12.60
N PRO A 49 -2.46 8.08 12.66
CA PRO A 49 -1.53 8.61 11.69
C PRO A 49 -1.54 7.79 10.40
N VAL A 50 -1.46 8.49 9.27
CA VAL A 50 -1.30 7.95 7.93
C VAL A 50 0.03 8.49 7.39
N ALA A 51 1.05 7.65 7.34
CA ALA A 51 2.36 8.00 6.81
C ALA A 51 2.45 7.60 5.33
N ALA A 52 2.53 8.58 4.42
CA ALA A 52 2.63 8.36 2.99
C ALA A 52 4.06 8.61 2.51
N ILE A 53 4.74 7.55 2.14
CA ILE A 53 6.18 7.52 1.81
C ILE A 53 6.39 6.61 0.60
N TYR A 54 7.32 6.97 -0.29
CA TYR A 54 7.69 6.10 -1.40
C TYR A 54 8.32 4.80 -0.90
N SER A 55 7.95 3.70 -1.53
CA SER A 55 8.39 2.35 -1.16
C SER A 55 9.90 2.25 -0.98
N THR A 56 10.69 2.76 -1.93
CA THR A 56 12.15 2.71 -1.86
C THR A 56 12.72 3.50 -0.68
N PHE A 57 12.06 4.59 -0.25
CA PHE A 57 12.54 5.42 0.87
C PHE A 57 12.06 4.90 2.23
N LEU A 58 10.93 4.21 2.27
CA LEU A 58 10.40 3.62 3.49
C LEU A 58 11.37 2.59 4.12
N GLN A 59 12.23 1.96 3.33
CA GLN A 59 13.24 1.03 3.85
C GLN A 59 14.22 1.67 4.85
N ARG A 60 14.41 3.01 4.80
CA ARG A 60 15.23 3.72 5.80
C ARG A 60 14.64 3.64 7.20
N ALA A 61 13.32 3.55 7.31
CA ALA A 61 12.59 3.50 8.57
C ALA A 61 12.22 2.08 9.01
N TYR A 62 12.90 1.06 8.49
CA TYR A 62 12.62 -0.33 8.83
C TYR A 62 12.67 -0.59 10.33
N ASP A 63 13.71 -0.10 10.99
CA ASP A 63 13.91 -0.24 12.43
C ASP A 63 12.77 0.38 13.24
N GLN A 64 12.34 1.61 12.89
CA GLN A 64 11.24 2.30 13.55
C GLN A 64 9.90 1.59 13.32
N ILE A 65 9.69 0.98 12.15
CA ILE A 65 8.48 0.15 11.93
C ILE A 65 8.49 -1.05 12.87
N VAL A 66 9.64 -1.69 13.07
CA VAL A 66 9.79 -2.83 13.99
C VAL A 66 9.60 -2.40 15.43
N HIS A 67 10.45 -1.49 15.93
CA HIS A 67 10.55 -1.16 17.35
C HIS A 67 9.45 -0.22 17.81
N ASP A 68 9.19 0.86 17.06
CA ASP A 68 8.31 1.91 17.55
C ASP A 68 6.83 1.61 17.25
N ILE A 69 6.54 0.77 16.24
CA ILE A 69 5.16 0.48 15.82
C ILE A 69 4.77 -0.97 16.08
N ALA A 70 5.51 -1.94 15.49
CA ALA A 70 5.03 -3.32 15.45
C ALA A 70 5.13 -4.02 16.81
N ILE A 71 6.22 -3.86 17.55
CA ILE A 71 6.40 -4.41 18.90
C ILE A 71 5.37 -3.85 19.86
N GLU A 72 5.08 -2.56 19.75
CA GLU A 72 4.08 -1.88 20.60
C GLU A 72 2.63 -2.11 20.11
N GLY A 73 2.44 -2.76 18.97
CA GLY A 73 1.12 -3.01 18.38
C GLY A 73 0.35 -1.76 18.00
N LEU A 74 1.03 -0.64 17.75
CA LEU A 74 0.41 0.66 17.50
C LEU A 74 -0.31 0.70 16.15
N HIS A 75 -1.46 1.37 16.12
CA HIS A 75 -2.23 1.53 14.89
C HIS A 75 -1.70 2.67 14.03
N VAL A 76 -0.87 2.33 13.06
CA VAL A 76 -0.30 3.23 12.06
C VAL A 76 -0.65 2.71 10.67
N VAL A 77 -1.11 3.60 9.79
CA VAL A 77 -1.36 3.28 8.37
C VAL A 77 -0.19 3.77 7.53
N LEU A 78 0.50 2.84 6.89
CA LEU A 78 1.61 3.10 5.97
C LEU A 78 1.09 3.09 4.54
N CYS A 79 0.98 4.25 3.90
CA CYS A 79 0.68 4.37 2.48
C CYS A 79 2.00 4.29 1.68
N VAL A 80 2.28 3.11 1.15
CA VAL A 80 3.53 2.78 0.45
C VAL A 80 3.35 3.07 -1.03
N ASP A 81 3.71 4.28 -1.41
CA ASP A 81 3.59 4.78 -2.79
C ASP A 81 4.78 4.32 -3.65
N ARG A 82 4.66 4.33 -4.96
CA ARG A 82 5.69 3.85 -5.91
C ARG A 82 6.11 2.39 -5.64
N ALA A 83 5.19 1.55 -5.24
CA ALA A 83 5.47 0.13 -5.07
C ALA A 83 5.64 -0.56 -6.44
N GLY A 84 6.71 -1.31 -6.62
CA GLY A 84 7.06 -1.97 -7.88
C GLY A 84 7.97 -1.12 -8.77
N ILE A 85 7.92 -1.36 -10.07
CA ILE A 85 8.72 -0.65 -11.08
C ILE A 85 8.03 0.66 -11.43
N VAL A 86 8.74 1.77 -11.39
CA VAL A 86 8.18 3.13 -11.56
C VAL A 86 8.63 3.86 -12.82
N GLY A 87 9.45 3.25 -13.66
CA GLY A 87 9.84 3.78 -14.97
C GLY A 87 10.33 5.23 -14.95
N ALA A 88 9.42 6.17 -15.09
CA ALA A 88 9.71 7.60 -15.26
C ALA A 88 10.49 8.25 -14.10
N ASP A 89 10.40 7.72 -12.89
CA ASP A 89 11.15 8.25 -11.73
C ASP A 89 12.59 7.72 -11.67
N GLY A 90 12.93 6.75 -12.52
CA GLY A 90 14.28 6.17 -12.64
C GLY A 90 14.58 5.06 -11.62
N ALA A 91 15.77 4.48 -11.75
CA ALA A 91 16.17 3.28 -11.04
C ALA A 91 16.15 3.41 -9.50
N THR A 92 16.44 4.60 -8.98
CA THR A 92 16.49 4.87 -7.53
C THR A 92 15.11 4.90 -6.86
N HIS A 93 14.03 4.94 -7.64
CA HIS A 93 12.66 5.06 -7.14
C HIS A 93 11.88 3.73 -7.25
N ASN A 94 12.47 2.66 -7.76
CA ASN A 94 11.83 1.36 -7.84
C ASN A 94 11.59 0.77 -6.44
N GLY A 95 10.33 0.50 -6.13
CA GLY A 95 9.89 -0.04 -4.85
C GLY A 95 9.71 -1.55 -4.89
N VAL A 96 10.80 -2.31 -5.06
CA VAL A 96 10.75 -3.77 -5.26
C VAL A 96 11.00 -4.58 -3.99
N LEU A 97 11.39 -3.94 -2.88
CA LEU A 97 11.77 -4.61 -1.63
C LEU A 97 10.72 -4.48 -0.52
N ASP A 98 9.70 -3.65 -0.69
CA ASP A 98 8.72 -3.31 0.34
C ASP A 98 7.99 -4.54 0.91
N ILE A 99 7.51 -5.46 0.07
CA ILE A 99 6.88 -6.69 0.54
C ILE A 99 7.87 -7.53 1.34
N ALA A 100 9.12 -7.65 0.88
CA ALA A 100 10.12 -8.49 1.53
C ALA A 100 10.41 -8.01 2.96
N PHE A 101 10.68 -6.70 3.14
CA PHE A 101 10.98 -6.19 4.48
C PHE A 101 9.73 -6.04 5.36
N LEU A 102 8.58 -5.61 4.83
CA LEU A 102 7.36 -5.49 5.62
C LEU A 102 6.83 -6.86 6.07
N ARG A 103 6.94 -7.88 5.22
CA ARG A 103 6.52 -9.24 5.56
C ARG A 103 7.37 -9.86 6.67
N SER A 104 8.61 -9.44 6.85
CA SER A 104 9.48 -9.93 7.92
C SER A 104 9.10 -9.39 9.30
N ILE A 105 8.24 -8.36 9.37
CA ILE A 105 7.83 -7.71 10.61
C ILE A 105 6.52 -8.35 11.12
N PRO A 106 6.53 -9.00 12.31
CA PRO A 106 5.33 -9.61 12.86
C PRO A 106 4.20 -8.59 13.08
N GLY A 107 2.97 -8.98 12.77
CA GLY A 107 1.78 -8.15 12.99
C GLY A 107 1.48 -7.11 11.92
N VAL A 108 2.39 -6.84 10.98
CA VAL A 108 2.14 -5.95 9.85
C VAL A 108 1.18 -6.61 8.86
N LYS A 109 0.08 -5.94 8.55
CA LYS A 109 -0.86 -6.34 7.51
C LYS A 109 -0.52 -5.60 6.22
N ILE A 110 -0.46 -6.31 5.09
CA ILE A 110 -0.12 -5.72 3.79
C ILE A 110 -1.31 -5.83 2.85
N PHE A 111 -1.79 -4.69 2.38
CA PHE A 111 -2.88 -4.58 1.41
C PHE A 111 -2.32 -4.18 0.05
N CYS A 112 -2.77 -4.84 -1.00
CA CYS A 112 -2.32 -4.63 -2.38
C CYS A 112 -3.53 -4.44 -3.30
N PRO A 113 -4.11 -3.24 -3.38
CA PRO A 113 -5.28 -2.99 -4.22
C PRO A 113 -4.96 -3.16 -5.71
N SER A 114 -5.91 -3.69 -6.46
CA SER A 114 -5.83 -3.91 -7.90
C SER A 114 -6.33 -2.73 -8.72
N ASP A 115 -7.21 -1.91 -8.15
CA ASP A 115 -7.80 -0.72 -8.76
C ASP A 115 -8.07 0.39 -7.73
N PHE A 116 -8.55 1.57 -8.18
CA PHE A 116 -8.82 2.70 -7.30
C PHE A 116 -10.03 2.49 -6.39
N ALA A 117 -10.99 1.68 -6.79
CA ALA A 117 -12.15 1.39 -5.94
C ALA A 117 -11.71 0.52 -4.76
N GLU A 118 -10.91 -0.50 -5.02
CA GLU A 118 -10.32 -1.35 -3.98
C GLU A 118 -9.36 -0.57 -3.07
N LEU A 119 -8.55 0.35 -3.64
CA LEU A 119 -7.69 1.24 -2.84
C LEU A 119 -8.50 2.06 -1.84
N ARG A 120 -9.65 2.64 -2.24
CA ARG A 120 -10.52 3.40 -1.34
C ARG A 120 -11.08 2.54 -0.21
N VAL A 121 -11.54 1.33 -0.54
CA VAL A 121 -12.08 0.39 0.46
C VAL A 121 -11.00 -0.06 1.42
N MET A 122 -9.82 -0.44 0.91
CA MET A 122 -8.69 -0.87 1.74
C MET A 122 -8.17 0.27 2.62
N LEU A 123 -8.07 1.50 2.11
CA LEU A 123 -7.68 2.67 2.89
C LEU A 123 -8.70 2.96 4.00
N SER A 124 -9.99 2.98 3.67
CA SER A 124 -11.05 3.16 4.67
C SER A 124 -11.01 2.06 5.73
N ARG A 125 -10.81 0.82 5.33
CA ARG A 125 -10.69 -0.31 6.25
C ARG A 125 -9.44 -0.17 7.13
N ALA A 126 -8.28 0.16 6.55
CA ALA A 126 -7.05 0.38 7.30
C ALA A 126 -7.19 1.45 8.37
N ILE A 127 -7.88 2.55 8.05
CA ILE A 127 -8.06 3.67 8.99
C ILE A 127 -9.08 3.37 10.08
N TYR A 128 -10.21 2.71 9.74
CA TYR A 128 -11.38 2.66 10.64
C TYR A 128 -11.72 1.28 11.20
N ARG A 129 -11.12 0.21 10.68
CA ARG A 129 -11.51 -1.17 11.02
C ARG A 129 -10.36 -2.04 11.48
N GLU A 130 -9.16 -1.72 11.07
CA GLU A 130 -7.99 -2.51 11.44
C GLU A 130 -7.39 -2.02 12.77
N THR A 131 -6.56 -2.85 13.37
CA THR A 131 -5.74 -2.56 14.54
C THR A 131 -4.30 -2.94 14.26
N GLY A 132 -3.34 -2.31 14.94
CA GLY A 132 -1.93 -2.51 14.69
C GLY A 132 -1.48 -1.90 13.34
N PRO A 133 -0.26 -2.19 12.90
CA PRO A 133 0.30 -1.61 11.68
C PRO A 133 -0.33 -2.20 10.41
N VAL A 134 -0.68 -1.30 9.49
CA VAL A 134 -1.24 -1.68 8.18
C VAL A 134 -0.49 -0.95 7.08
N ALA A 135 0.07 -1.68 6.14
CA ALA A 135 0.68 -1.13 4.93
C ALA A 135 -0.26 -1.32 3.73
N ILE A 136 -0.49 -0.25 2.98
CA ILE A 136 -1.21 -0.29 1.71
C ILE A 136 -0.22 0.10 0.63
N ARG A 137 0.10 -0.84 -0.25
CA ARG A 137 1.07 -0.61 -1.32
C ARG A 137 0.39 -0.43 -2.66
N TYR A 138 0.78 0.61 -3.37
CA TYR A 138 0.25 0.92 -4.70
C TYR A 138 1.34 1.55 -5.58
N PRO A 139 1.28 1.32 -6.91
CA PRO A 139 2.28 1.84 -7.83
C PRO A 139 1.99 3.29 -8.19
N ARG A 140 2.93 3.91 -8.89
CA ARG A 140 2.68 5.10 -9.69
C ARG A 140 2.09 4.68 -11.03
N GLY A 141 0.93 5.23 -11.40
CA GLY A 141 0.31 4.92 -12.68
C GLY A 141 -1.18 5.26 -12.72
N SER A 142 -1.80 4.84 -13.79
CA SER A 142 -3.25 4.88 -13.99
C SER A 142 -3.86 3.49 -13.73
N GLU A 143 -5.16 3.46 -13.58
CA GLU A 143 -5.94 2.23 -13.48
C GLU A 143 -5.87 1.41 -14.78
N GLY A 144 -5.77 0.08 -14.64
CA GLY A 144 -5.93 -0.86 -15.74
C GLY A 144 -7.39 -0.99 -16.22
N ALA A 145 -7.64 -1.87 -17.17
CA ALA A 145 -8.98 -2.12 -17.71
C ALA A 145 -9.88 -2.93 -16.74
N TYR A 146 -9.28 -3.83 -15.97
CA TYR A 146 -10.02 -4.64 -15.00
C TYR A 146 -10.63 -3.77 -13.90
N ARG A 147 -11.91 -3.97 -13.67
CA ARG A 147 -12.68 -3.35 -12.59
C ARG A 147 -13.38 -4.46 -11.83
N ARG A 148 -13.07 -4.55 -10.56
CA ARG A 148 -13.77 -5.47 -9.69
C ARG A 148 -15.12 -4.91 -9.27
N GLU A 149 -16.18 -5.71 -9.34
CA GLU A 149 -17.39 -5.42 -8.58
C GLU A 149 -17.10 -5.58 -7.09
N LEU A 150 -17.18 -4.48 -6.35
CA LEU A 150 -16.95 -4.48 -4.91
C LEU A 150 -18.07 -5.22 -4.21
N SER A 151 -17.85 -6.49 -3.90
CA SER A 151 -18.69 -7.22 -2.96
C SER A 151 -18.37 -6.79 -1.52
N ALA A 152 -19.30 -7.05 -0.59
CA ALA A 152 -19.14 -6.70 0.82
C ALA A 152 -17.98 -7.43 1.54
N GLN A 153 -17.27 -8.34 0.86
CA GLN A 153 -16.10 -9.05 1.39
C GLN A 153 -14.87 -8.77 0.52
N PRO A 154 -14.02 -7.84 0.90
CA PRO A 154 -13.10 -7.19 -0.02
C PRO A 154 -11.69 -7.75 -0.11
N LEU A 155 -11.30 -8.82 0.56
CA LEU A 155 -9.86 -9.06 0.76
C LEU A 155 -9.24 -10.20 -0.03
N VAL A 156 -10.00 -11.03 -0.69
CA VAL A 156 -9.46 -12.05 -1.60
C VAL A 156 -10.28 -12.00 -2.87
N CYS A 157 -9.66 -11.56 -3.95
CA CYS A 157 -10.23 -11.71 -5.27
C CYS A 157 -9.89 -13.11 -5.74
N VAL A 158 -10.88 -13.89 -6.04
CA VAL A 158 -10.69 -15.13 -6.73
C VAL A 158 -11.41 -14.99 -8.04
N HIS A 159 -10.65 -15.06 -9.13
CA HIS A 159 -11.17 -15.29 -10.44
C HIS A 159 -11.07 -16.80 -10.67
N GLU A 160 -12.09 -17.54 -10.24
CA GLU A 160 -12.10 -19.00 -10.37
C GLU A 160 -12.73 -19.41 -11.70
N GLN A 161 -11.96 -20.20 -12.46
CA GLN A 161 -12.53 -21.06 -13.51
C GLN A 161 -12.48 -22.50 -13.04
N SER A 162 -13.63 -23.16 -12.98
CA SER A 162 -13.69 -24.56 -12.58
C SER A 162 -12.95 -25.46 -13.57
N GLY A 163 -12.14 -26.40 -13.06
CA GLY A 163 -11.37 -27.34 -13.87
C GLY A 163 -10.15 -26.73 -14.54
N SER A 164 -9.51 -25.75 -13.91
CA SER A 164 -8.29 -25.13 -14.39
C SER A 164 -7.11 -26.11 -14.37
N GLU A 165 -6.24 -26.01 -15.39
CA GLU A 165 -4.98 -26.76 -15.53
C GLU A 165 -3.81 -25.98 -14.95
N VAL A 166 -3.93 -24.64 -14.89
CA VAL A 166 -2.94 -23.71 -14.36
C VAL A 166 -3.61 -22.78 -13.36
N THR A 167 -2.93 -22.48 -12.26
CA THR A 167 -3.37 -21.47 -11.30
C THR A 167 -2.41 -20.29 -11.31
N ILE A 168 -2.91 -19.10 -11.60
CA ILE A 168 -2.15 -17.85 -11.54
C ILE A 168 -2.45 -17.16 -10.22
N VAL A 169 -1.42 -16.98 -9.37
CA VAL A 169 -1.53 -16.27 -8.09
C VAL A 169 -0.83 -14.92 -8.22
N THR A 170 -1.57 -13.84 -7.99
CA THR A 170 -1.06 -12.48 -8.14
C THR A 170 -1.74 -11.50 -7.18
N HIS A 171 -1.29 -10.26 -7.14
CA HIS A 171 -1.87 -9.21 -6.30
C HIS A 171 -1.64 -7.81 -6.91
N GLY A 172 -2.43 -6.85 -6.45
CA GLY A 172 -2.31 -5.46 -6.88
C GLY A 172 -2.58 -5.29 -8.37
N ILE A 173 -1.93 -4.35 -9.01
CA ILE A 173 -2.15 -4.05 -10.44
C ILE A 173 -1.77 -5.20 -11.38
N MET A 174 -0.96 -6.17 -10.91
CA MET A 174 -0.62 -7.35 -11.71
C MET A 174 -1.83 -8.27 -11.98
N VAL A 175 -2.94 -8.04 -11.31
CA VAL A 175 -4.22 -8.72 -11.59
C VAL A 175 -4.64 -8.50 -13.05
N ASN A 176 -4.43 -7.29 -13.61
CA ASN A 176 -4.73 -7.02 -15.01
C ASN A 176 -3.94 -7.94 -15.96
N GLN A 177 -2.62 -8.03 -15.77
CA GLN A 177 -1.76 -8.89 -16.59
C GLN A 177 -2.08 -10.38 -16.40
N ALA A 178 -2.49 -10.78 -15.20
CA ALA A 178 -2.89 -12.15 -14.94
C ALA A 178 -4.19 -12.52 -15.69
N ILE A 179 -5.15 -11.61 -15.75
CA ILE A 179 -6.39 -11.83 -16.51
C ILE A 179 -6.10 -11.89 -18.00
N ASP A 180 -5.31 -10.94 -18.52
CA ASP A 180 -4.89 -10.96 -19.94
C ASP A 180 -4.17 -12.27 -20.29
N ALA A 181 -3.28 -12.73 -19.40
CA ALA A 181 -2.57 -14.00 -19.57
C ALA A 181 -3.53 -15.22 -19.56
N ALA A 182 -4.53 -15.22 -18.67
CA ALA A 182 -5.52 -16.29 -18.61
C ALA A 182 -6.38 -16.34 -19.88
N GLU A 183 -6.73 -15.18 -20.47
CA GLU A 183 -7.43 -15.10 -21.74
C GLU A 183 -6.58 -15.65 -22.90
N ILE A 184 -5.29 -15.31 -22.96
CA ILE A 184 -4.37 -15.85 -23.95
C ILE A 184 -4.26 -17.37 -23.82
N LEU A 185 -4.07 -17.87 -22.61
CA LEU A 185 -4.01 -19.32 -22.35
C LEU A 185 -5.31 -20.03 -22.80
N MET A 186 -6.45 -19.41 -22.55
CA MET A 186 -7.74 -19.96 -22.98
C MET A 186 -7.83 -20.09 -24.52
N HIS A 187 -7.31 -19.12 -25.28
CA HIS A 187 -7.22 -19.19 -26.74
C HIS A 187 -6.29 -20.32 -27.22
N GLU A 188 -5.30 -20.68 -26.43
CA GLU A 188 -4.40 -21.82 -26.68
C GLU A 188 -4.98 -23.16 -26.17
N GLY A 189 -6.21 -23.17 -25.65
CA GLY A 189 -6.88 -24.36 -25.14
C GLY A 189 -6.47 -24.75 -23.71
N ILE A 190 -5.74 -23.90 -23.00
CA ILE A 190 -5.30 -24.11 -21.62
C ILE A 190 -6.19 -23.29 -20.69
N ARG A 191 -6.80 -23.93 -19.71
CA ARG A 191 -7.63 -23.25 -18.71
C ARG A 191 -6.78 -22.83 -17.51
N ALA A 192 -6.80 -21.52 -17.19
CA ALA A 192 -6.06 -20.93 -16.07
C ALA A 192 -7.00 -20.29 -15.05
#